data_9aa95b929d8b865511f9c2096189792e
#
_entry.id   9aa95b929d8b865511f9c2096189792e
#
_cell.length_a   1.000
_cell.length_b   1.000
_cell.length_c   1.000
_cell.angle_alpha   90.00
_cell.angle_beta   90.00
_cell.angle_gamma   90.00
#
_symmetry.space_group_name_H-M   'P 1'
#
loop_
_entity.id
_entity.type
_entity.pdbx_description
1 polymer ?
#
loop_
_entity_poly.entity_id
_entity_poly.type
_entity_poly.pdbx_seq_one_letter_code
_entity_poly.pdbx_strand_id
1 'polypeptide(L)'
;MVQLKNKTTNFIYQIGFSILLFLATIVWMSTLFFVLGVPIQVYVIPVSILASTFLTAWIGKLDVRREGIYILISVTCIVFICAVVSVNVYDFSYDGNTYHKTTIGLLKNGWNPIYQSF
;
A
#
# COMPACT_ATOMS: atom_id res chain seq x y z
N MET A 1 15.29 -8.39 -30.64
CA MET A 1 14.18 -9.05 -29.93
C MET A 1 14.50 -9.47 -28.49
N VAL A 2 15.66 -10.07 -28.21
CA VAL A 2 16.08 -10.50 -26.86
C VAL A 2 16.22 -9.33 -25.86
N GLN A 3 16.77 -8.20 -26.26
CA GLN A 3 16.95 -7.03 -25.38
C GLN A 3 15.62 -6.40 -24.91
N LEU A 4 14.60 -6.36 -25.77
CA LEU A 4 13.27 -5.86 -25.40
C LEU A 4 12.60 -6.76 -24.34
N LYS A 5 12.74 -8.09 -24.49
CA LYS A 5 12.21 -9.05 -23.53
C LYS A 5 12.82 -8.88 -22.14
N ASN A 6 14.13 -8.68 -22.06
CA ASN A 6 14.82 -8.42 -20.76
C ASN A 6 14.34 -7.11 -20.10
N LYS A 7 14.13 -6.04 -20.86
CA LYS A 7 13.71 -4.75 -20.32
C LYS A 7 12.30 -4.82 -19.76
N THR A 8 11.37 -5.46 -20.46
CA THR A 8 9.99 -5.66 -19.99
C THR A 8 9.94 -6.55 -18.76
N THR A 9 10.71 -7.62 -18.73
CA THR A 9 10.79 -8.51 -17.57
C THR A 9 11.30 -7.76 -16.34
N ASN A 10 12.36 -6.97 -16.48
CA ASN A 10 12.90 -6.17 -15.39
C ASN A 10 11.86 -5.14 -14.87
N PHE A 11 11.08 -4.53 -15.75
CA PHE A 11 10.05 -3.57 -15.37
C PHE A 11 8.93 -4.22 -14.55
N ILE A 12 8.46 -5.41 -14.94
CA ILE A 12 7.46 -6.18 -14.18
C ILE A 12 7.98 -6.52 -12.77
N TYR A 13 9.25 -6.95 -12.66
CA TYR A 13 9.86 -7.21 -11.34
C TYR A 13 9.92 -5.95 -10.48
N GLN A 14 10.23 -4.80 -11.05
CA GLN A 14 10.27 -3.52 -10.33
C GLN A 14 8.90 -3.11 -9.81
N ILE A 15 7.83 -3.29 -10.60
CA ILE A 15 6.45 -3.05 -10.15
C ILE A 15 6.10 -4.01 -9.00
N GLY A 16 6.36 -5.31 -9.16
CA GLY A 16 6.09 -6.30 -8.13
C GLY A 16 6.84 -6.01 -6.83
N PHE A 17 8.12 -5.65 -6.93
CA PHE A 17 8.93 -5.25 -5.78
C PHE A 17 8.40 -3.97 -5.12
N SER A 18 7.97 -2.97 -5.90
CA SER A 18 7.36 -1.75 -5.38
C SER A 18 6.05 -2.01 -4.64
N ILE A 19 5.23 -2.96 -5.10
CA ILE A 19 4.00 -3.37 -4.42
C ILE A 19 4.33 -4.04 -3.07
N LEU A 20 5.33 -4.93 -3.02
CA LEU A 20 5.77 -5.54 -1.76
C LEU A 20 6.28 -4.49 -0.76
N LEU A 21 7.08 -3.53 -1.23
CA LEU A 21 7.53 -2.41 -0.39
C LEU A 21 6.37 -1.52 0.04
N PHE A 22 5.37 -1.31 -0.79
CA PHE A 22 4.16 -0.57 -0.45
C PHE A 22 3.41 -1.24 0.71
N LEU A 23 3.17 -2.55 0.64
CA LEU A 23 2.55 -3.30 1.73
C LEU A 23 3.37 -3.25 3.01
N ALA A 24 4.68 -3.44 2.92
CA ALA A 24 5.59 -3.35 4.06
C ALA A 24 5.57 -1.94 4.69
N THR A 25 5.56 -0.88 3.87
CA THR A 25 5.53 0.52 4.34
C THR A 25 4.22 0.84 5.05
N ILE A 26 3.08 0.36 4.54
CA ILE A 26 1.78 0.55 5.20
C ILE A 26 1.79 -0.10 6.59
N VAL A 27 2.24 -1.35 6.69
CA VAL A 27 2.30 -2.06 7.97
C VAL A 27 3.23 -1.33 8.94
N TRP A 28 4.40 -0.92 8.48
CA TRP A 28 5.38 -0.23 9.31
C TRP A 28 4.87 1.13 9.79
N MET A 29 4.30 1.94 8.89
CA MET A 29 3.73 3.25 9.24
C MET A 29 2.55 3.12 10.19
N SER A 30 1.66 2.16 9.96
CA SER A 30 0.51 1.92 10.84
C SER A 30 0.95 1.50 12.24
N THR A 31 1.94 0.61 12.34
CA THR A 31 2.52 0.20 13.61
C THR A 31 3.17 1.38 14.34
N LEU A 32 3.92 2.21 13.63
CA LEU A 32 4.54 3.40 14.21
C LEU A 32 3.48 4.38 14.75
N PHE A 33 2.39 4.61 14.01
CA PHE A 33 1.30 5.47 14.45
C PHE A 33 0.62 4.93 15.71
N PHE A 34 0.38 3.62 15.78
CA PHE A 34 -0.18 3.01 16.98
C PHE A 34 0.75 3.19 18.20
N VAL A 35 2.06 2.96 18.02
CA VAL A 35 3.03 3.15 19.10
C VAL A 35 3.10 4.59 19.56
N LEU A 36 2.99 5.56 18.63
CA LEU A 36 2.99 6.99 18.95
C LEU A 36 1.65 7.52 19.48
N GLY A 37 0.62 6.67 19.57
CA GLY A 37 -0.72 7.10 19.98
C GLY A 37 -1.45 7.96 18.93
N VAL A 38 -0.99 7.96 17.68
CA VAL A 38 -1.59 8.74 16.59
C VAL A 38 -2.60 7.86 15.84
N PRO A 39 -3.82 8.34 15.57
CA PRO A 39 -4.79 7.59 14.80
C PRO A 39 -4.33 7.41 13.34
N ILE A 40 -4.64 6.24 12.76
CA ILE A 40 -4.35 6.00 11.34
C ILE A 40 -5.17 6.95 10.48
N GLN A 41 -4.51 7.60 9.53
CA GLN A 41 -5.11 8.57 8.62
C GLN A 41 -5.00 8.12 7.16
N VAL A 42 -5.92 8.58 6.32
CA VAL A 42 -5.98 8.21 4.90
C VAL A 42 -4.69 8.57 4.15
N TYR A 43 -3.95 9.58 4.60
CA TYR A 43 -2.69 9.99 3.96
C TYR A 43 -1.57 8.94 4.07
N VAL A 44 -1.70 7.92 4.92
CA VAL A 44 -0.75 6.79 4.97
C VAL A 44 -0.63 6.12 3.60
N ILE A 45 -1.75 5.99 2.86
CA ILE A 45 -1.76 5.33 1.55
C ILE A 45 -0.88 6.08 0.52
N PRO A 46 -1.14 7.36 0.20
CA PRO A 46 -0.31 8.09 -0.76
C PRO A 46 1.15 8.23 -0.30
N VAL A 47 1.41 8.42 0.99
CA VAL A 47 2.78 8.46 1.51
C VAL A 47 3.48 7.12 1.30
N SER A 48 2.82 6.00 1.54
CA SER A 48 3.39 4.66 1.32
C SER A 48 3.65 4.38 -0.16
N ILE A 49 2.80 4.86 -1.08
CA ILE A 49 3.03 4.74 -2.53
C ILE A 49 4.29 5.51 -2.93
N LEU A 50 4.44 6.75 -2.47
CA LEU A 50 5.61 7.57 -2.77
C LEU A 50 6.89 6.96 -2.17
N ALA A 51 6.84 6.53 -0.92
CA ALA A 51 7.98 5.91 -0.24
C ALA A 51 8.43 4.62 -0.93
N SER A 52 7.49 3.73 -1.26
CA SER A 52 7.79 2.46 -1.94
C SER A 52 8.37 2.67 -3.34
N THR A 53 7.82 3.63 -4.09
CA THR A 53 8.33 3.98 -5.43
C THR A 53 9.75 4.56 -5.33
N PHE A 54 9.98 5.47 -4.39
CA PHE A 54 11.30 6.05 -4.15
C PHE A 54 12.33 4.99 -3.75
N LEU A 55 11.98 4.11 -2.80
CA LEU A 55 12.85 3.01 -2.36
C LEU A 55 13.16 2.05 -3.51
N THR A 56 12.16 1.70 -4.33
CA THR A 56 12.37 0.85 -5.51
C THR A 56 13.34 1.48 -6.49
N ALA A 57 13.17 2.78 -6.79
CA ALA A 57 14.05 3.50 -7.69
C ALA A 57 15.47 3.61 -7.13
N TRP A 58 15.61 3.87 -5.83
CA TRP A 58 16.90 3.96 -5.16
C TRP A 58 17.65 2.62 -5.13
N ILE A 59 17.00 1.55 -4.68
CA ILE A 59 17.58 0.21 -4.61
C ILE A 59 17.91 -0.33 -6.01
N GLY A 60 17.00 -0.10 -6.97
CA GLY A 60 17.16 -0.52 -8.36
C GLY A 60 18.14 0.35 -9.17
N LYS A 61 18.68 1.43 -8.60
CA LYS A 61 19.52 2.42 -9.29
C LYS A 61 18.89 2.92 -10.59
N LEU A 62 17.56 3.15 -10.54
CA LEU A 62 16.76 3.56 -11.68
C LEU A 62 16.82 5.07 -11.88
N ASP A 63 16.54 5.53 -13.10
CA ASP A 63 16.26 6.94 -13.34
C ASP A 63 14.92 7.31 -12.70
N VAL A 64 15.00 8.04 -11.56
CA VAL A 64 13.83 8.45 -10.78
C VAL A 64 12.83 9.25 -11.63
N ARG A 65 13.33 10.11 -12.54
CA ARG A 65 12.48 10.97 -13.37
C ARG A 65 11.72 10.19 -14.44
N ARG A 66 12.32 9.18 -15.02
CA ARG A 66 11.72 8.43 -16.12
C ARG A 66 11.10 7.12 -15.64
N GLU A 67 11.89 6.26 -15.05
CA GLU A 67 11.45 4.92 -14.65
C GLU A 67 10.63 4.96 -13.36
N GLY A 68 11.00 5.83 -12.40
CA GLY A 68 10.25 6.03 -11.16
C GLY A 68 8.82 6.54 -11.41
N ILE A 69 8.61 7.45 -12.37
CA ILE A 69 7.28 7.94 -12.72
C ILE A 69 6.40 6.80 -13.27
N TYR A 70 6.94 5.94 -14.14
CA TYR A 70 6.18 4.81 -14.66
C TYR A 70 5.81 3.80 -13.57
N ILE A 71 6.72 3.52 -12.62
CA ILE A 71 6.44 2.67 -11.47
C ILE A 71 5.36 3.31 -10.59
N LEU A 72 5.47 4.61 -10.30
CA LEU A 72 4.50 5.35 -9.51
C LEU A 72 3.09 5.26 -10.12
N ILE A 73 2.97 5.54 -11.40
CA ILE A 73 1.68 5.46 -12.11
C ILE A 73 1.13 4.03 -12.04
N SER A 74 1.97 3.02 -12.31
CA SER A 74 1.55 1.62 -12.30
C SER A 74 1.07 1.17 -10.93
N VAL A 75 1.82 1.47 -9.86
CA VAL A 75 1.43 1.12 -8.48
C VAL A 75 0.16 1.86 -8.08
N THR A 76 0.05 3.15 -8.40
CA THR A 76 -1.16 3.94 -8.11
C THR A 76 -2.39 3.36 -8.83
N CYS A 77 -2.27 3.00 -10.10
CA CYS A 77 -3.36 2.36 -10.85
C CYS A 77 -3.78 1.03 -10.24
N ILE A 78 -2.82 0.18 -9.86
CA ILE A 78 -3.10 -1.11 -9.23
C ILE A 78 -3.83 -0.90 -7.89
N VAL A 79 -3.32 -0.02 -7.03
CA VAL A 79 -3.95 0.29 -5.73
C VAL A 79 -5.36 0.86 -5.93
N PHE A 80 -5.54 1.74 -6.91
CA PHE A 80 -6.85 2.29 -7.25
C PHE A 80 -7.83 1.21 -7.71
N ILE A 81 -7.41 0.32 -8.61
CA ILE A 81 -8.24 -0.81 -9.07
C ILE A 81 -8.62 -1.70 -7.89
N CYS A 82 -7.66 -2.05 -7.01
CA CYS A 82 -7.94 -2.83 -5.80
C CYS A 82 -8.95 -2.13 -4.89
N ALA A 83 -8.83 -0.81 -4.71
CA ALA A 83 -9.78 -0.03 -3.92
C ALA A 83 -11.19 -0.06 -4.52
N VAL A 84 -11.32 0.14 -5.85
CA VAL A 84 -12.61 0.08 -6.54
C VAL A 84 -13.23 -1.31 -6.43
N VAL A 85 -12.44 -2.37 -6.63
CA VAL A 85 -12.92 -3.75 -6.47
C VAL A 85 -13.39 -3.99 -5.03
N SER A 86 -12.59 -3.58 -4.03
CA SER A 86 -12.93 -3.78 -2.62
C SER A 86 -14.23 -3.08 -2.20
N VAL A 87 -14.54 -1.91 -2.76
CA VAL A 87 -15.80 -1.21 -2.48
C VAL A 87 -17.01 -1.93 -3.08
N ASN A 88 -16.82 -2.64 -4.20
CA ASN A 88 -17.90 -3.33 -4.90
C ASN A 88 -18.08 -4.81 -4.49
N VAL A 89 -17.14 -5.38 -3.74
CA VAL A 89 -17.23 -6.74 -3.22
C VAL A 89 -17.77 -6.71 -1.79
N TYR A 90 -19.00 -7.18 -1.60
CA TYR A 90 -19.59 -7.30 -0.28
C TYR A 90 -19.18 -8.64 0.35
N ASP A 91 -18.57 -8.57 1.51
CA ASP A 91 -18.35 -9.74 2.35
C ASP A 91 -19.61 -10.00 3.18
N PHE A 92 -20.33 -11.07 2.84
CA PHE A 92 -21.52 -11.53 3.57
C PHE A 92 -21.18 -12.51 4.70
N SER A 93 -19.90 -12.83 4.91
CA SER A 93 -19.50 -13.72 5.99
C SER A 93 -19.79 -13.11 7.37
N TYR A 94 -20.01 -13.98 8.36
CA TYR A 94 -20.19 -13.55 9.74
C TYR A 94 -18.97 -12.77 10.23
N ASP A 95 -17.76 -13.25 9.92
CA ASP A 95 -16.50 -12.60 10.29
C ASP A 95 -16.35 -11.24 9.63
N GLY A 96 -16.65 -11.12 8.33
CA GLY A 96 -16.62 -9.85 7.61
C GLY A 96 -17.53 -8.81 8.22
N ASN A 97 -18.73 -9.19 8.61
CA ASN A 97 -19.70 -8.26 9.18
C ASN A 97 -19.44 -7.94 10.66
N THR A 98 -19.01 -8.89 11.46
CA THR A 98 -18.90 -8.72 12.92
C THR A 98 -17.56 -8.16 13.33
N TYR A 99 -16.47 -8.71 12.80
CA TYR A 99 -15.11 -8.31 13.22
C TYR A 99 -14.50 -7.24 12.32
N HIS A 100 -14.50 -7.46 11.00
CA HIS A 100 -13.79 -6.55 10.09
C HIS A 100 -14.45 -5.17 10.01
N LYS A 101 -15.78 -5.11 9.87
CA LYS A 101 -16.49 -3.81 9.81
C LYS A 101 -16.38 -3.05 11.13
N THR A 102 -16.51 -3.75 12.27
CA THR A 102 -16.38 -3.13 13.59
C THR A 102 -14.97 -2.58 13.78
N THR A 103 -13.94 -3.37 13.47
CA THR A 103 -12.53 -2.93 13.59
C THR A 103 -12.25 -1.73 12.69
N ILE A 104 -12.70 -1.75 11.42
CA ILE A 104 -12.54 -0.61 10.51
C ILE A 104 -13.26 0.63 11.05
N GLY A 105 -14.47 0.48 11.58
CA GLY A 105 -15.23 1.57 12.19
C GLY A 105 -14.52 2.17 13.40
N LEU A 106 -13.95 1.34 14.26
CA LEU A 106 -13.16 1.77 15.42
C LEU A 106 -11.90 2.52 15.00
N LEU A 107 -11.14 1.99 14.05
CA LEU A 107 -9.93 2.63 13.52
C LEU A 107 -10.24 3.99 12.88
N LYS A 108 -11.36 4.10 12.16
CA LYS A 108 -11.85 5.36 11.58
C LYS A 108 -12.17 6.39 12.66
N ASN A 109 -12.63 5.96 13.82
CA ASN A 109 -12.93 6.82 14.97
C ASN A 109 -11.73 7.06 15.89
N GLY A 110 -10.52 6.69 15.46
CA GLY A 110 -9.29 6.95 16.19
C GLY A 110 -8.96 5.94 17.29
N TRP A 111 -9.62 4.78 17.32
CA TRP A 111 -9.28 3.72 18.26
C TRP A 111 -7.84 3.25 18.05
N ASN A 112 -7.12 3.05 19.16
CA ASN A 112 -5.75 2.58 19.17
C ASN A 112 -5.66 1.27 19.94
N PRO A 113 -5.31 0.14 19.27
CA PRO A 113 -5.29 -1.18 19.90
C PRO A 113 -4.22 -1.35 20.99
N ILE A 114 -3.22 -0.45 21.07
CA ILE A 114 -2.17 -0.51 22.09
C ILE A 114 -2.63 0.13 23.39
N TYR A 115 -3.40 1.23 23.32
CA TYR A 115 -3.74 2.04 24.47
C TYR A 115 -5.20 1.96 24.90
N GLN A 116 -6.06 1.33 24.11
CA GLN A 116 -7.49 1.24 24.36
C GLN A 116 -7.95 -0.22 24.28
N SER A 117 -8.59 -0.70 25.33
CA SER A 117 -9.26 -2.02 25.30
C SER A 117 -10.46 -2.01 24.34
N PHE A 118 -10.78 -3.19 23.85
CA PHE A 118 -11.96 -3.42 23.00
C PHE A 118 -13.22 -3.44 23.85
#